data_c16e6e37360464690f8cde6a09c4dc9c
#
_entry.id   c16e6e37360464690f8cde6a09c4dc9c
#
_cell.length_a   1.000
_cell.length_b   1.000
_cell.length_c   1.000
_cell.angle_alpha   90.00
_cell.angle_beta   90.00
_cell.angle_gamma   90.00
#
_symmetry.space_group_name_H-M   'P 1'
#
loop_
_entity.id
_entity.type
_entity.pdbx_description
1 polymer ?
#
loop_
_entity_poly.entity_id
_entity_poly.type
_entity_poly.pdbx_seq_one_letter_code
_entity_poly.pdbx_strand_id
1 'polypeptide(L)'
;KIGCPDTPVIGFAGDGAFGISMNEMSSCAREEWPSITMVIFRNYQWGAEKRNSILWFDDNFVGTELDPELSYAKVADACGLKGITVKSMEETTKAIKQSCEDQKKGITTFIEVILNQELGEPFRRDAMKKPVKVAGIKKSDMKPQKNLN
;
A
#
# COMPACT_ATOMS: atom_id res chain seq x y z
N LYS A 1 -4.16 -19.22 2.37
CA LYS A 1 -5.03 -19.94 1.43
C LYS A 1 -4.59 -21.40 1.26
N ILE A 2 -3.28 -21.67 1.32
CA ILE A 2 -2.73 -23.05 1.31
C ILE A 2 -3.26 -23.83 2.52
N GLY A 3 -3.18 -23.27 3.72
CA GLY A 3 -3.64 -23.93 4.95
C GLY A 3 -5.16 -24.05 5.10
N CYS A 4 -5.93 -23.18 4.41
CA CYS A 4 -7.40 -23.14 4.44
C CYS A 4 -7.95 -22.94 3.02
N PRO A 5 -7.97 -23.98 2.18
CA PRO A 5 -8.32 -23.86 0.75
C PRO A 5 -9.73 -23.30 0.51
N ASP A 6 -10.69 -23.68 1.34
CA ASP A 6 -12.11 -23.33 1.17
C ASP A 6 -12.48 -21.97 1.77
N THR A 7 -11.58 -21.38 2.59
CA THR A 7 -11.81 -20.10 3.23
C THR A 7 -11.28 -18.96 2.35
N PRO A 8 -12.05 -17.90 2.07
CA PRO A 8 -11.53 -16.72 1.39
C PRO A 8 -10.39 -16.09 2.17
N VAL A 9 -9.31 -15.72 1.48
CA VAL A 9 -8.15 -15.04 2.06
C VAL A 9 -8.01 -13.67 1.43
N ILE A 10 -7.97 -12.64 2.27
CA ILE A 10 -7.86 -11.24 1.86
C ILE A 10 -6.63 -10.63 2.51
N GLY A 11 -5.71 -10.12 1.70
CA GLY A 11 -4.58 -9.33 2.14
C GLY A 11 -4.88 -7.83 2.02
N PHE A 12 -4.27 -7.04 2.91
CA PHE A 12 -4.37 -5.57 2.88
C PHE A 12 -2.97 -4.95 2.86
N ALA A 13 -2.78 -3.92 2.04
CA ALA A 13 -1.54 -3.14 2.02
C ALA A 13 -1.82 -1.69 1.63
N GLY A 14 -0.98 -0.76 2.11
CA GLY A 14 -0.88 0.57 1.51
C GLY A 14 -0.08 0.50 0.19
N ASP A 15 -0.27 1.46 -0.70
CA ASP A 15 0.39 1.52 -2.00
C ASP A 15 1.92 1.58 -1.90
N GLY A 16 2.46 2.31 -0.94
CA GLY A 16 3.91 2.35 -0.68
C GLY A 16 4.46 0.97 -0.32
N ALA A 17 3.86 0.29 0.65
CA ALA A 17 4.28 -1.04 1.06
C ALA A 17 4.08 -2.09 -0.05
N PHE A 18 2.96 -2.01 -0.77
CA PHE A 18 2.67 -2.91 -1.88
C PHE A 18 3.64 -2.73 -3.04
N GLY A 19 4.00 -1.48 -3.37
CA GLY A 19 4.92 -1.16 -4.46
C GLY A 19 6.28 -1.83 -4.34
N ILE A 20 6.75 -2.10 -3.13
CA ILE A 20 8.01 -2.81 -2.88
C ILE A 20 7.98 -4.26 -3.41
N SER A 21 6.82 -4.91 -3.35
CA SER A 21 6.63 -6.30 -3.73
C SER A 21 5.69 -6.47 -4.94
N MET A 22 5.51 -5.43 -5.74
CA MET A 22 4.59 -5.44 -6.89
C MET A 22 4.93 -6.53 -7.92
N ASN A 23 6.20 -6.89 -8.06
CA ASN A 23 6.66 -7.98 -8.91
C ASN A 23 6.03 -9.34 -8.54
N GLU A 24 5.59 -9.54 -7.29
CA GLU A 24 4.93 -10.77 -6.85
C GLU A 24 3.53 -10.97 -7.47
N MET A 25 2.99 -9.96 -8.15
CA MET A 25 1.77 -10.15 -8.98
C MET A 25 1.99 -11.25 -10.04
N SER A 26 3.18 -11.31 -10.64
CA SER A 26 3.51 -12.35 -11.60
C SER A 26 3.52 -13.76 -10.98
N SER A 27 3.92 -13.86 -9.71
CA SER A 27 3.84 -15.12 -8.96
C SER A 27 2.38 -15.49 -8.68
N CYS A 28 1.52 -14.52 -8.34
CA CYS A 28 0.10 -14.75 -8.10
C CYS A 28 -0.68 -15.17 -9.36
N ALA A 29 -0.15 -14.91 -10.55
CA ALA A 29 -0.76 -15.26 -11.83
C ALA A 29 -0.52 -16.74 -12.24
N ARG A 30 0.28 -17.47 -11.48
CA ARG A 30 0.58 -18.89 -11.78
C ARG A 30 -0.59 -19.78 -11.41
N GLU A 31 -0.97 -20.68 -12.31
CA GLU A 31 -2.14 -21.56 -12.14
C GLU A 31 -2.05 -22.48 -10.93
N GLU A 32 -0.84 -22.91 -10.55
CA GLU A 32 -0.63 -23.79 -9.40
C GLU A 32 -0.80 -23.13 -8.04
N TRP A 33 -0.94 -21.80 -7.99
CA TRP A 33 -1.12 -21.07 -6.74
C TRP A 33 -2.61 -20.83 -6.41
N PRO A 34 -2.99 -20.97 -5.14
CA PRO A 34 -4.37 -20.74 -4.75
C PRO A 34 -4.76 -19.27 -4.88
N SER A 35 -5.95 -19.03 -5.38
CA SER A 35 -6.49 -17.68 -5.59
C SER A 35 -6.72 -16.92 -4.27
N ILE A 36 -6.34 -15.65 -4.26
CA ILE A 36 -6.46 -14.72 -3.14
C ILE A 36 -7.10 -13.39 -3.58
N THR A 37 -7.47 -12.57 -2.62
CA THR A 37 -7.81 -11.17 -2.87
C THR A 37 -6.78 -10.28 -2.20
N MET A 38 -6.28 -9.25 -2.91
CA MET A 38 -5.42 -8.21 -2.36
C MET A 38 -6.12 -6.87 -2.47
N VAL A 39 -6.25 -6.17 -1.34
CA VAL A 39 -6.82 -4.82 -1.26
C VAL A 39 -5.67 -3.84 -1.03
N ILE A 40 -5.49 -2.91 -1.96
CA ILE A 40 -4.42 -1.92 -1.96
C ILE A 40 -5.04 -0.56 -1.68
N PHE A 41 -4.74 0.01 -0.52
CA PHE A 41 -5.14 1.37 -0.15
C PHE A 41 -4.20 2.37 -0.80
N ARG A 42 -4.70 3.08 -1.80
CA ARG A 42 -3.89 3.98 -2.60
C ARG A 42 -4.15 5.44 -2.25
N ASN A 43 -3.25 6.03 -1.49
CA ASN A 43 -3.24 7.45 -1.14
C ASN A 43 -2.08 8.23 -1.81
N TYR A 44 -1.35 7.62 -2.74
CA TYR A 44 -0.27 8.21 -3.55
C TYR A 44 0.91 8.74 -2.74
N GLN A 45 1.18 8.18 -1.56
CA GLN A 45 2.26 8.68 -0.72
C GLN A 45 2.78 7.62 0.27
N TRP A 46 4.03 7.78 0.65
CA TRP A 46 4.59 7.14 1.84
C TRP A 46 4.15 7.92 3.07
N GLY A 47 2.91 7.69 3.54
CA GLY A 47 2.29 8.50 4.56
C GLY A 47 3.01 8.50 5.92
N ALA A 48 3.62 7.38 6.31
CA ALA A 48 4.39 7.29 7.54
C ALA A 48 5.66 8.15 7.47
N GLU A 49 6.40 8.07 6.37
CA GLU A 49 7.61 8.83 6.11
C GLU A 49 7.31 10.33 5.96
N LYS A 50 6.23 10.68 5.28
CA LYS A 50 5.76 12.05 5.16
C LYS A 50 5.44 12.66 6.53
N ARG A 51 4.78 11.90 7.39
CA ARG A 51 4.51 12.32 8.77
C ARG A 51 5.79 12.49 9.58
N ASN A 52 6.77 11.63 9.43
CA ASN A 52 8.08 11.79 10.05
C ASN A 52 8.80 13.06 9.58
N SER A 53 8.64 13.42 8.31
CA SER A 53 9.19 14.66 7.75
C SER A 53 8.57 15.89 8.40
N ILE A 54 7.25 15.90 8.68
CA ILE A 54 6.59 16.96 9.43
C ILE A 54 7.18 17.10 10.84
N LEU A 55 7.46 15.98 11.50
CA LEU A 55 7.93 16.00 12.88
C LEU A 55 9.39 16.39 13.05
N TRP A 56 10.24 15.97 12.11
CA TRP A 56 11.69 15.99 12.29
C TRP A 56 12.44 16.86 11.30
N PHE A 57 11.82 17.20 10.17
CA PHE A 57 12.50 17.85 9.05
C PHE A 57 11.78 19.12 8.55
N ASP A 58 10.96 19.74 9.42
CA ASP A 58 10.28 21.03 9.16
C ASP A 58 9.53 21.03 7.80
N ASP A 59 8.69 20.00 7.60
CA ASP A 59 7.87 19.78 6.39
C ASP A 59 8.68 19.62 5.08
N ASN A 60 9.94 19.27 5.18
CA ASN A 60 10.75 19.03 3.99
C ASN A 60 10.54 17.61 3.50
N PHE A 61 9.68 17.45 2.51
CA PHE A 61 9.30 16.16 1.93
C PHE A 61 10.24 15.78 0.78
N VAL A 62 10.91 14.64 0.91
CA VAL A 62 11.77 14.09 -0.13
C VAL A 62 11.38 12.64 -0.42
N GLY A 63 10.97 12.35 -1.66
CA GLY A 63 10.64 11.00 -2.10
C GLY A 63 9.41 10.37 -1.42
N THR A 64 8.53 11.19 -0.84
CA THR A 64 7.34 10.70 -0.14
C THR A 64 6.10 10.58 -1.03
N GLU A 65 6.12 11.20 -2.19
CA GLU A 65 5.03 11.13 -3.16
C GLU A 65 5.22 9.96 -4.12
N LEU A 66 4.15 9.24 -4.40
CA LEU A 66 4.12 8.16 -5.38
C LEU A 66 3.50 8.64 -6.70
N ASP A 67 3.89 7.99 -7.79
CA ASP A 67 3.40 8.34 -9.13
C ASP A 67 1.87 8.22 -9.21
N PRO A 68 1.15 9.30 -9.53
CA PRO A 68 -0.30 9.29 -9.66
C PRO A 68 -0.82 8.51 -10.87
N GLU A 69 -0.01 8.34 -11.91
CA GLU A 69 -0.39 7.67 -13.17
C GLU A 69 -0.29 6.14 -13.08
N LEU A 70 0.48 5.60 -12.14
CA LEU A 70 0.54 4.16 -11.91
C LEU A 70 -0.83 3.66 -11.44
N SER A 71 -1.29 2.53 -11.96
CA SER A 71 -2.46 1.80 -11.43
C SER A 71 -2.10 0.35 -11.17
N TYR A 72 -2.20 -0.05 -9.92
CA TYR A 72 -1.96 -1.45 -9.52
C TYR A 72 -3.01 -2.41 -10.09
N ALA A 73 -4.25 -1.94 -10.27
CA ALA A 73 -5.30 -2.71 -10.93
C ALA A 73 -4.94 -3.03 -12.39
N LYS A 74 -4.44 -2.03 -13.14
CA LYS A 74 -3.99 -2.23 -14.53
C LYS A 74 -2.76 -3.14 -14.61
N VAL A 75 -1.84 -3.05 -13.65
CA VAL A 75 -0.69 -3.96 -13.58
C VAL A 75 -1.16 -5.39 -13.31
N ALA A 76 -2.14 -5.59 -12.43
CA ALA A 76 -2.73 -6.90 -12.18
C ALA A 76 -3.36 -7.48 -13.46
N ASP A 77 -4.14 -6.68 -14.20
CA ASP A 77 -4.71 -7.09 -15.49
C ASP A 77 -3.62 -7.48 -16.50
N ALA A 78 -2.54 -6.71 -16.58
CA ALA A 78 -1.40 -6.99 -17.46
C ALA A 78 -0.67 -8.30 -17.08
N CYS A 79 -0.73 -8.70 -15.81
CA CYS A 79 -0.22 -9.99 -15.33
C CYS A 79 -1.21 -11.16 -15.53
N GLY A 80 -2.39 -10.93 -16.11
CA GLY A 80 -3.43 -11.95 -16.28
C GLY A 80 -4.30 -12.19 -15.04
N LEU A 81 -4.22 -11.28 -14.04
CA LEU A 81 -5.05 -11.29 -12.84
C LEU A 81 -6.28 -10.40 -13.04
N LYS A 82 -7.19 -10.38 -12.09
CA LYS A 82 -8.35 -9.48 -12.12
C LYS A 82 -8.04 -8.20 -11.34
N GLY A 83 -7.93 -7.06 -12.04
CA GLY A 83 -7.76 -5.74 -11.46
C GLY A 83 -9.09 -5.00 -11.33
N ILE A 84 -9.33 -4.33 -10.20
CA ILE A 84 -10.52 -3.50 -9.95
C ILE A 84 -10.08 -2.22 -9.26
N THR A 85 -10.45 -1.06 -9.80
CA THR A 85 -10.27 0.25 -9.13
C THR A 85 -11.62 0.71 -8.58
N VAL A 86 -11.64 1.10 -7.29
CA VAL A 86 -12.82 1.58 -6.57
C VAL A 86 -12.55 2.91 -5.88
N LYS A 87 -13.58 3.74 -5.73
CA LYS A 87 -13.46 5.11 -5.20
C LYS A 87 -14.42 5.41 -4.05
N SER A 88 -15.26 4.44 -3.68
CA SER A 88 -16.23 4.60 -2.60
C SER A 88 -16.26 3.37 -1.69
N MET A 89 -16.78 3.53 -0.49
CA MET A 89 -16.97 2.43 0.46
C MET A 89 -17.96 1.38 -0.08
N GLU A 90 -19.00 1.83 -0.78
CA GLU A 90 -19.99 0.94 -1.39
C GLU A 90 -19.34 0.06 -2.48
N GLU A 91 -18.61 0.67 -3.41
CA GLU A 91 -17.87 -0.05 -4.45
C GLU A 91 -16.86 -1.02 -3.85
N THR A 92 -16.12 -0.59 -2.82
CA THR A 92 -15.14 -1.42 -2.12
C THR A 92 -15.81 -2.65 -1.50
N THR A 93 -16.93 -2.45 -0.80
CA THR A 93 -17.69 -3.54 -0.18
C THR A 93 -18.19 -4.54 -1.23
N LYS A 94 -18.72 -4.05 -2.35
CA LYS A 94 -19.20 -4.89 -3.46
C LYS A 94 -18.04 -5.67 -4.10
N ALA A 95 -16.91 -5.00 -4.35
CA ALA A 95 -15.73 -5.63 -4.94
C ALA A 95 -15.15 -6.73 -4.05
N ILE A 96 -15.04 -6.49 -2.73
CA ILE A 96 -14.57 -7.50 -1.77
C ILE A 96 -15.51 -8.72 -1.72
N LYS A 97 -16.82 -8.50 -1.64
CA LYS A 97 -17.80 -9.61 -1.66
C LYS A 97 -17.67 -10.44 -2.94
N GLN A 98 -17.59 -9.76 -4.08
CA GLN A 98 -17.44 -10.43 -5.37
C GLN A 98 -16.12 -11.20 -5.46
N SER A 99 -15.02 -10.64 -4.98
CA SER A 99 -13.72 -11.29 -5.01
C SER A 99 -13.66 -12.56 -4.14
N CYS A 100 -14.42 -12.62 -3.05
CA CYS A 100 -14.56 -13.85 -2.27
C CYS A 100 -15.24 -14.97 -3.07
N GLU A 101 -16.25 -14.65 -3.88
CA GLU A 101 -16.88 -15.61 -4.79
C GLU A 101 -15.96 -15.98 -5.96
N ASP A 102 -15.16 -15.02 -6.44
CA ASP A 102 -14.19 -15.25 -7.51
C ASP A 102 -13.07 -16.22 -7.07
N GLN A 103 -12.65 -16.16 -5.80
CA GLN A 103 -11.69 -17.13 -5.26
C GLN A 103 -12.17 -18.59 -5.33
N LYS A 104 -13.49 -18.84 -5.23
CA LYS A 104 -14.07 -20.19 -5.40
C LYS A 104 -13.94 -20.70 -6.83
N LYS A 105 -13.73 -19.79 -7.78
CA LYS A 105 -13.56 -20.07 -9.21
C LYS A 105 -12.09 -20.07 -9.65
N GLY A 106 -11.16 -19.95 -8.71
CA GLY A 106 -9.73 -19.88 -9.01
C GLY A 106 -9.25 -18.51 -9.48
N ILE A 107 -10.03 -17.43 -9.25
CA ILE A 107 -9.68 -16.09 -9.73
C ILE A 107 -9.05 -15.28 -8.58
N THR A 108 -7.81 -14.86 -8.77
CA THR A 108 -7.12 -13.90 -7.91
C THR A 108 -7.50 -12.47 -8.31
N THR A 109 -7.90 -11.65 -7.33
CA THR A 109 -8.36 -10.29 -7.55
C THR A 109 -7.51 -9.27 -6.79
N PHE A 110 -7.10 -8.21 -7.47
CA PHE A 110 -6.45 -7.03 -6.89
C PHE A 110 -7.41 -5.85 -6.91
N ILE A 111 -7.76 -5.33 -5.73
CA ILE A 111 -8.70 -4.21 -5.57
C ILE A 111 -7.90 -2.99 -5.16
N GLU A 112 -7.80 -2.00 -6.03
CA GLU A 112 -7.17 -0.72 -5.80
C GLU A 112 -8.20 0.28 -5.29
N VAL A 113 -8.10 0.64 -4.00
CA VAL A 113 -9.00 1.58 -3.34
C VAL A 113 -8.37 2.97 -3.34
N ILE A 114 -8.94 3.89 -4.10
CA ILE A 114 -8.45 5.26 -4.21
C ILE A 114 -8.86 6.05 -2.99
N LEU A 115 -7.86 6.62 -2.30
CA LEU A 115 -8.02 7.45 -1.11
C LEU A 115 -7.48 8.87 -1.36
N ASN A 116 -7.82 9.79 -0.46
CA ASN A 116 -7.17 11.09 -0.40
C ASN A 116 -5.78 11.00 0.27
N GLN A 117 -5.01 12.08 0.20
CA GLN A 117 -3.68 12.17 0.82
C GLN A 117 -3.70 12.62 2.29
N GLU A 118 -4.84 12.60 2.93
CA GLU A 118 -4.96 12.98 4.33
C GLU A 118 -4.16 12.03 5.22
N LEU A 119 -3.34 12.60 6.09
CA LEU A 119 -2.57 11.84 7.06
C LEU A 119 -3.43 11.60 8.31
N GLY A 120 -3.91 10.38 8.47
CA GLY A 120 -4.68 9.97 9.64
C GLY A 120 -3.87 10.06 10.93
N GLU A 121 -4.55 10.00 12.08
CA GLU A 121 -3.88 9.90 13.38
C GLU A 121 -3.03 8.64 13.49
N PRO A 122 -1.85 8.70 14.11
CA PRO A 122 -1.02 7.52 14.30
C PRO A 122 -1.73 6.56 15.26
N PHE A 123 -1.71 5.29 14.92
CA PHE A 123 -2.24 4.24 15.80
C PHE A 123 -1.39 4.03 17.07
N ARG A 124 -0.16 4.53 17.10
CA ARG A 124 0.74 4.52 18.25
C ARG A 124 1.23 5.93 18.53
N ARG A 125 0.80 6.50 19.66
CA ARG A 125 1.23 7.83 20.09
C ARG A 125 2.72 7.93 20.42
N ASP A 126 3.33 6.84 20.89
CA ASP A 126 4.75 6.77 21.20
C ASP A 126 5.63 6.80 19.94
N ALA A 127 5.15 6.31 18.80
CA ALA A 127 5.83 6.40 17.52
C ALA A 127 6.00 7.85 17.01
N MET A 128 5.21 8.78 17.55
CA MET A 128 5.24 10.21 17.21
C MET A 128 6.15 11.04 18.14
N LYS A 129 6.75 10.43 19.15
CA LYS A 129 7.68 11.16 20.03
C LYS A 129 8.97 11.42 19.27
N LYS A 130 9.39 12.70 19.26
CA LYS A 130 10.70 13.08 18.73
C LYS A 130 11.78 12.35 19.51
N PRO A 131 12.70 11.61 18.88
CA PRO A 131 13.78 10.98 19.61
C PRO A 131 14.63 12.05 20.30
N VAL A 132 14.94 11.84 21.57
CA VAL A 132 15.75 12.77 22.36
C VAL A 132 17.22 12.71 21.91
N LYS A 133 17.67 11.54 21.47
CA LYS A 133 19.00 11.31 20.89
C LYS A 133 18.97 10.10 19.96
N VAL A 134 19.61 10.24 18.80
CA VAL A 134 20.05 9.07 18.00
C VAL A 134 21.54 8.90 18.33
N ALA A 135 21.94 7.68 18.68
CA ALA A 135 23.33 7.40 19.11
C ALA A 135 24.34 7.90 18.06
N GLY A 136 25.22 8.80 18.48
CA GLY A 136 26.32 9.34 17.68
C GLY A 136 25.94 10.46 16.68
N ILE A 137 24.67 10.82 16.52
CA ILE A 137 24.22 11.86 15.60
C ILE A 137 23.47 12.94 16.36
N LYS A 138 23.91 14.19 16.27
CA LYS A 138 23.16 15.34 16.78
C LYS A 138 22.04 15.70 15.83
N LYS A 139 20.88 16.13 16.36
CA LYS A 139 19.73 16.55 15.54
C LYS A 139 20.12 17.64 14.52
N SER A 140 21.06 18.55 14.89
CA SER A 140 21.63 19.56 14.00
C SER A 140 22.33 18.99 12.77
N ASP A 141 22.80 17.75 12.84
CA ASP A 141 23.58 17.10 11.80
C ASP A 141 22.68 16.25 10.87
N MET A 142 21.42 16.06 11.27
CA MET A 142 20.36 15.44 10.46
C MET A 142 19.73 16.49 9.53
N LYS A 143 20.52 17.06 8.64
CA LYS A 143 19.97 17.97 7.62
C LYS A 143 19.39 17.16 6.49
N PRO A 144 18.14 17.46 6.04
CA PRO A 144 17.66 16.89 4.79
C PRO A 144 18.62 17.27 3.68
N GLN A 145 18.91 16.34 2.80
CA GLN A 145 19.64 16.68 1.57
C GLN A 145 18.79 17.73 0.85
N LYS A 146 19.28 18.97 0.83
CA LYS A 146 18.70 20.01 -0.02
C LYS A 146 18.79 19.50 -1.45
N ASN A 147 17.66 19.56 -2.14
CA ASN A 147 17.48 19.17 -3.53
C ASN A 147 18.78 19.29 -4.32
N LEU A 148 19.27 18.19 -4.82
CA LEU A 148 20.18 18.18 -5.95
C LEU A 148 19.34 18.64 -7.16
N ASN A 149 19.41 19.95 -7.44
CA ASN A 149 18.96 20.49 -8.73
C ASN A 149 19.88 19.95 -9.83
#